data_8ea590dcf2ac220c43703521b7b2363a
#
_entry.id   8ea590dcf2ac220c43703521b7b2363a
#
_cell.length_a   1.000
_cell.length_b   1.000
_cell.length_c   1.000
_cell.angle_alpha   90.00
_cell.angle_beta   90.00
_cell.angle_gamma   90.00
#
_symmetry.space_group_name_H-M   'P 1'
#
loop_
_entity.id
_entity.type
_entity.pdbx_description
1 polymer ?
#
loop_
_entity_poly.entity_id
_entity_poly.type
_entity_poly.pdbx_seq_one_letter_code
_entity_poly.pdbx_strand_id
1 'polypeptide(L)'
;LFPALGMGLGLLAVWLVSRPEGRARPGNLGLALLAGLGFGGFYAFMDRVEGLFYPAAWAKLTAFLLVLPAALRARPWPGGREAPWVLLAGLGDAGGNLFFLLAAQAGRLDVAAVLSSFYPVFTVLLAWLVLKERLSRRRLTGVGLSLLAMALIALG
;
A
#
# COMPACT_ATOMS: atom_id res chain seq x y z
N LEU A 1 -22.45 -2.75 11.69
CA LEU A 1 -21.70 -3.73 12.51
C LEU A 1 -20.66 -4.48 11.66
N PHE A 2 -21.02 -5.01 10.49
CA PHE A 2 -20.13 -5.77 9.62
C PHE A 2 -18.88 -5.00 9.17
N PRO A 3 -18.98 -3.74 8.71
CA PRO A 3 -17.78 -2.98 8.32
C PRO A 3 -16.80 -2.76 9.48
N ALA A 4 -17.31 -2.44 10.67
CA ALA A 4 -16.45 -2.23 11.85
C ALA A 4 -15.69 -3.50 12.26
N LEU A 5 -16.37 -4.67 12.22
CA LEU A 5 -15.72 -5.97 12.43
C LEU A 5 -14.70 -6.27 11.33
N GLY A 6 -15.04 -6.00 10.08
CA GLY A 6 -14.12 -6.14 8.94
C GLY A 6 -12.87 -5.26 9.07
N MET A 7 -13.03 -4.00 9.49
CA MET A 7 -11.91 -3.10 9.75
C MET A 7 -11.00 -3.60 10.88
N GLY A 8 -11.57 -4.07 12.00
CA GLY A 8 -10.81 -4.63 13.11
C GLY A 8 -10.03 -5.89 12.73
N LEU A 9 -10.69 -6.81 12.00
CA LEU A 9 -10.04 -8.00 11.45
C LEU A 9 -8.97 -7.65 10.43
N GLY A 10 -9.20 -6.64 9.61
CA GLY A 10 -8.24 -6.14 8.63
C GLY A 10 -6.95 -5.64 9.29
N LEU A 11 -7.05 -4.83 10.33
CA LEU A 11 -5.90 -4.38 11.09
C LEU A 11 -5.10 -5.54 11.69
N LEU A 12 -5.79 -6.52 12.28
CA LEU A 12 -5.16 -7.73 12.81
C LEU A 12 -4.46 -8.54 11.70
N ALA A 13 -5.11 -8.69 10.57
CA ALA A 13 -4.59 -9.41 9.41
C ALA A 13 -3.31 -8.74 8.86
N VAL A 14 -3.34 -7.43 8.66
CA VAL A 14 -2.18 -6.65 8.21
C VAL A 14 -1.04 -6.76 9.21
N TRP A 15 -1.32 -6.68 10.51
CA TRP A 15 -0.32 -6.85 11.55
C TRP A 15 0.34 -8.24 11.50
N LEU A 16 -0.46 -9.31 11.34
CA LEU A 16 0.05 -10.68 11.24
C LEU A 16 0.95 -10.89 10.01
N VAL A 17 0.55 -10.33 8.87
CA VAL A 17 1.29 -10.45 7.60
C VAL A 17 2.58 -9.62 7.64
N SER A 18 2.51 -8.39 8.18
CA SER A 18 3.62 -7.44 8.17
C SER A 18 4.69 -7.73 9.23
N ARG A 19 4.40 -8.58 10.21
CA ARG A 19 5.34 -8.87 11.28
C ARG A 19 6.54 -9.67 10.75
N PRO A 20 7.79 -9.19 10.97
CA PRO A 20 8.97 -9.87 10.48
C PRO A 20 9.14 -11.27 11.06
N GLU A 21 9.62 -12.20 10.26
CA GLU A 21 9.97 -13.56 10.66
C GLU A 21 11.47 -13.59 10.96
N GLY A 22 11.82 -13.62 12.23
CA GLY A 22 13.20 -13.63 12.72
C GLY A 22 13.54 -12.43 13.61
N ARG A 23 14.84 -12.29 13.94
CA ARG A 23 15.34 -11.13 14.69
C ARG A 23 15.23 -9.88 13.82
N ALA A 24 14.12 -9.16 13.95
CA ALA A 24 14.01 -7.84 13.36
C ALA A 24 15.07 -6.93 13.99
N ARG A 25 15.91 -6.31 13.17
CA ARG A 25 16.66 -5.14 13.64
C ARG A 25 15.64 -4.09 14.07
N PRO A 26 15.84 -3.41 15.20
CA PRO A 26 14.94 -2.33 15.57
C PRO A 26 14.94 -1.32 14.43
N GLY A 27 13.83 -1.31 13.68
CA GLY A 27 13.62 -0.34 12.60
C GLY A 27 13.53 1.06 13.22
N ASN A 28 13.80 2.08 12.44
CA ASN A 28 13.64 3.44 12.88
C ASN A 28 12.13 3.76 13.01
N LEU A 29 11.58 3.57 14.20
CA LEU A 29 10.15 3.81 14.50
C LEU A 29 9.73 5.23 14.13
N GLY A 30 10.61 6.21 14.28
CA GLY A 30 10.36 7.60 13.90
C GLY A 30 10.11 7.75 12.39
N LEU A 31 10.92 7.10 11.54
CA LEU A 31 10.71 7.09 10.09
C LEU A 31 9.40 6.36 9.71
N ALA A 32 9.08 5.26 10.39
CA ALA A 32 7.83 4.54 10.14
C ALA A 32 6.60 5.39 10.50
N LEU A 33 6.64 6.09 11.64
CA LEU A 33 5.58 7.02 12.04
C LEU A 33 5.46 8.19 11.06
N LEU A 34 6.57 8.78 10.65
CA LEU A 34 6.59 9.86 9.68
C LEU A 34 6.02 9.43 8.33
N ALA A 35 6.38 8.22 7.86
CA ALA A 35 5.81 7.64 6.65
C ALA A 35 4.30 7.42 6.78
N GLY A 36 3.84 6.89 7.92
CA GLY A 36 2.42 6.71 8.21
C GLY A 36 1.63 8.01 8.23
N LEU A 37 2.18 9.06 8.85
CA LEU A 37 1.60 10.42 8.82
C LEU A 37 1.56 10.99 7.40
N GLY A 38 2.62 10.77 6.61
CA GLY A 38 2.67 11.17 5.22
C GLY A 38 1.59 10.51 4.37
N PHE A 39 1.41 9.20 4.49
CA PHE A 39 0.35 8.47 3.80
C PHE A 39 -1.05 8.88 4.26
N GLY A 40 -1.28 8.96 5.57
CA GLY A 40 -2.56 9.40 6.12
C GLY A 40 -2.92 10.83 5.69
N GLY A 41 -1.95 11.73 5.72
CA GLY A 41 -2.11 13.10 5.21
C GLY A 41 -2.43 13.13 3.71
N PHE A 42 -1.69 12.36 2.92
CA PHE A 42 -1.95 12.24 1.48
C PHE A 42 -3.40 11.83 1.20
N TYR A 43 -3.91 10.78 1.86
CA TYR A 43 -5.27 10.32 1.68
C TYR A 43 -6.31 11.36 2.14
N ALA A 44 -6.08 12.02 3.27
CA ALA A 44 -6.98 13.05 3.78
C ALA A 44 -7.04 14.29 2.86
N PHE A 45 -5.94 14.65 2.21
CA PHE A 45 -5.91 15.72 1.22
C PHE A 45 -6.57 15.32 -0.09
N MET A 46 -6.34 14.10 -0.55
CA MET A 46 -6.93 13.59 -1.80
C MET A 46 -8.45 13.53 -1.74
N ASP A 47 -9.05 13.27 -0.57
CA ASP A 47 -10.49 13.29 -0.37
C ASP A 47 -11.14 14.67 -0.60
N ARG A 48 -10.37 15.75 -0.40
CA ARG A 48 -10.86 17.13 -0.49
C ARG A 48 -10.64 17.79 -1.86
N VAL A 49 -9.96 17.09 -2.76
CA VAL A 49 -9.60 17.66 -4.07
C VAL A 49 -10.54 17.13 -5.15
N GLU A 50 -11.15 18.04 -5.90
CA GLU A 50 -11.98 17.69 -7.04
C GLU A 50 -11.14 17.29 -8.25
N GLY A 51 -11.65 16.34 -9.02
CA GLY A 51 -11.00 15.81 -10.21
C GLY A 51 -10.11 14.60 -9.95
N LEU A 52 -9.83 13.84 -10.99
CA LEU A 52 -9.12 12.58 -10.90
C LEU A 52 -7.65 12.71 -11.31
N PHE A 53 -7.40 13.18 -12.51
CA PHE A 53 -6.05 13.16 -13.09
C PHE A 53 -5.16 14.29 -12.59
N TYR A 54 -5.72 15.47 -12.38
CA TYR A 54 -4.97 16.66 -12.01
C TYR A 54 -4.30 16.52 -10.63
N PRO A 55 -5.04 16.17 -9.57
CA PRO A 55 -4.44 15.95 -8.24
C PRO A 55 -3.42 14.82 -8.23
N ALA A 56 -3.72 13.71 -8.90
CA ALA A 56 -2.80 12.58 -9.00
C ALA A 56 -1.50 12.94 -9.73
N ALA A 57 -1.59 13.69 -10.84
CA ALA A 57 -0.42 14.15 -11.59
C ALA A 57 0.46 15.09 -10.76
N TRP A 58 -0.12 16.07 -10.06
CA TRP A 58 0.62 16.97 -9.19
C TRP A 58 1.28 16.26 -8.01
N ALA A 59 0.58 15.31 -7.38
CA ALA A 59 1.14 14.50 -6.31
C ALA A 59 2.36 13.70 -6.80
N LYS A 60 2.27 13.06 -7.98
CA LYS A 60 3.38 12.31 -8.57
C LYS A 60 4.54 13.21 -8.99
N LEU A 61 4.26 14.36 -9.59
CA LEU A 61 5.28 15.34 -9.97
C LEU A 61 6.04 15.84 -8.73
N THR A 62 5.32 16.19 -7.68
CA THR A 62 5.93 16.64 -6.42
C THR A 62 6.80 15.55 -5.80
N ALA A 63 6.30 14.32 -5.71
CA ALA A 63 7.07 13.19 -5.20
C ALA A 63 8.32 12.92 -6.04
N PHE A 64 8.19 12.98 -7.38
CA PHE A 64 9.32 12.85 -8.30
C PHE A 64 10.39 13.92 -8.05
N LEU A 65 10.00 15.20 -7.98
CA LEU A 65 10.93 16.31 -7.76
C LEU A 65 11.64 16.20 -6.40
N LEU A 66 10.95 15.75 -5.35
CA LEU A 66 11.54 15.56 -4.03
C LEU A 66 12.54 14.39 -3.98
N VAL A 67 12.25 13.30 -4.68
CA VAL A 67 13.10 12.09 -4.68
C VAL A 67 14.25 12.20 -5.69
N LEU A 68 14.07 12.98 -6.76
CA LEU A 68 15.03 13.09 -7.86
C LEU A 68 16.46 13.42 -7.40
N PRO A 69 16.72 14.39 -6.49
CA PRO A 69 18.08 14.69 -6.05
C PRO A 69 18.75 13.52 -5.34
N ALA A 70 17.99 12.76 -4.55
CA ALA A 70 18.48 11.56 -3.89
C ALA A 70 18.73 10.43 -4.90
N ALA A 71 17.83 10.24 -5.85
CA ALA A 71 17.95 9.24 -6.91
C ALA A 71 19.17 9.54 -7.81
N LEU A 72 19.42 10.80 -8.16
CA LEU A 72 20.60 11.20 -8.96
C LEU A 72 21.91 10.93 -8.25
N ARG A 73 21.94 10.96 -6.92
CA ARG A 73 23.12 10.65 -6.11
C ARG A 73 23.28 9.15 -5.86
N ALA A 74 22.20 8.41 -5.85
CA ALA A 74 22.21 6.96 -5.63
C ALA A 74 22.71 6.24 -6.90
N ARG A 75 23.81 5.51 -6.79
CA ARG A 75 24.33 4.66 -7.87
C ARG A 75 24.54 3.25 -7.33
N PRO A 76 24.38 2.20 -8.16
CA PRO A 76 24.11 2.20 -9.60
C PRO A 76 22.62 2.43 -9.93
N TRP A 77 22.37 3.04 -11.09
CA TRP A 77 21.03 3.13 -11.67
C TRP A 77 20.56 1.76 -12.16
N PRO A 78 19.24 1.47 -12.11
CA PRO A 78 18.73 0.21 -12.63
C PRO A 78 19.14 0.02 -14.08
N GLY A 79 19.74 -1.14 -14.37
CA GLY A 79 20.16 -1.50 -15.71
C GLY A 79 18.99 -1.77 -16.64
N GLY A 80 19.25 -1.89 -17.94
CA GLY A 80 18.20 -2.15 -18.94
C GLY A 80 17.36 -3.42 -18.66
N ARG A 81 17.92 -4.41 -17.96
CA ARG A 81 17.22 -5.64 -17.55
C ARG A 81 16.20 -5.38 -16.44
N GLU A 82 16.41 -4.37 -15.61
CA GLU A 82 15.56 -4.01 -14.48
C GLU A 82 14.51 -2.97 -14.86
N ALA A 83 14.76 -2.23 -15.95
CA ALA A 83 13.87 -1.14 -16.40
C ALA A 83 12.40 -1.55 -16.59
N PRO A 84 12.06 -2.71 -17.20
CA PRO A 84 10.66 -3.11 -17.35
C PRO A 84 9.97 -3.33 -16.00
N TRP A 85 10.68 -3.86 -15.01
CA TRP A 85 10.12 -4.06 -13.65
C TRP A 85 9.92 -2.74 -12.93
N VAL A 86 10.83 -1.79 -13.09
CA VAL A 86 10.68 -0.43 -12.54
C VAL A 86 9.50 0.30 -13.17
N LEU A 87 9.33 0.19 -14.50
CA LEU A 87 8.17 0.75 -15.20
C LEU A 87 6.86 0.12 -14.75
N LEU A 88 6.82 -1.22 -14.63
CA LEU A 88 5.63 -1.93 -14.17
C LEU A 88 5.26 -1.54 -12.73
N ALA A 89 6.26 -1.40 -11.84
CA ALA A 89 6.05 -0.93 -10.48
C ALA A 89 5.49 0.49 -10.45
N GLY A 90 6.04 1.40 -11.27
CA GLY A 90 5.55 2.78 -11.40
C GLY A 90 4.12 2.88 -11.93
N LEU A 91 3.79 2.08 -12.95
CA LEU A 91 2.43 2.00 -13.49
C LEU A 91 1.45 1.43 -12.46
N GLY A 92 1.87 0.38 -11.72
CA GLY A 92 1.06 -0.19 -10.66
C GLY A 92 0.79 0.80 -9.52
N ASP A 93 1.81 1.55 -9.11
CA ASP A 93 1.69 2.60 -8.09
C ASP A 93 0.77 3.76 -8.55
N ALA A 94 0.94 4.24 -9.79
CA ALA A 94 0.08 5.27 -10.35
C ALA A 94 -1.37 4.80 -10.48
N GLY A 95 -1.59 3.57 -10.99
CA GLY A 95 -2.91 2.96 -11.11
C GLY A 95 -3.58 2.77 -9.75
N GLY A 96 -2.86 2.29 -8.75
CA GLY A 96 -3.36 2.14 -7.39
C GLY A 96 -3.87 3.44 -6.79
N ASN A 97 -3.12 4.54 -6.97
CA ASN A 97 -3.53 5.87 -6.51
C ASN A 97 -4.77 6.40 -7.26
N LEU A 98 -4.88 6.14 -8.58
CA LEU A 98 -6.07 6.51 -9.34
C LEU A 98 -7.31 5.74 -8.87
N PHE A 99 -7.20 4.44 -8.65
CA PHE A 99 -8.31 3.63 -8.11
C PHE A 99 -8.70 4.05 -6.70
N PHE A 100 -7.72 4.40 -5.86
CA PHE A 100 -8.01 4.97 -4.54
C PHE A 100 -8.82 6.25 -4.66
N LEU A 101 -8.40 7.17 -5.53
CA LEU A 101 -9.08 8.46 -5.72
C LEU A 101 -10.50 8.27 -6.26
N LEU A 102 -10.70 7.35 -7.20
CA LEU A 102 -12.05 6.98 -7.68
C LEU A 102 -12.94 6.46 -6.55
N ALA A 103 -12.41 5.59 -5.71
CA ALA A 103 -13.16 5.03 -4.58
C ALA A 103 -13.49 6.10 -3.53
N ALA A 104 -12.55 7.01 -3.24
CA ALA A 104 -12.75 8.11 -2.32
C ALA A 104 -13.83 9.08 -2.82
N GLN A 105 -13.80 9.45 -4.11
CA GLN A 105 -14.81 10.32 -4.73
C GLN A 105 -16.20 9.67 -4.85
N ALA A 106 -16.27 8.33 -4.82
CA ALA A 106 -17.54 7.62 -4.69
C ALA A 106 -18.17 7.70 -3.26
N GLY A 107 -17.58 8.49 -2.36
CA GLY A 107 -18.08 8.76 -1.02
C GLY A 107 -17.74 7.71 0.04
N ARG A 108 -16.80 6.81 -0.24
CA ARG A 108 -16.38 5.73 0.66
C ARG A 108 -14.88 5.81 0.99
N LEU A 109 -14.42 6.98 1.46
CA LEU A 109 -13.01 7.19 1.85
C LEU A 109 -12.54 6.18 2.91
N ASP A 110 -13.38 5.88 3.90
CA ASP A 110 -13.13 4.91 4.96
C ASP A 110 -12.82 3.53 4.39
N VAL A 111 -13.65 3.04 3.47
CA VAL A 111 -13.47 1.76 2.79
C VAL A 111 -12.24 1.79 1.88
N ALA A 112 -12.06 2.85 1.10
CA ALA A 112 -10.91 3.01 0.22
C ALA A 112 -9.59 2.98 1.00
N ALA A 113 -9.50 3.69 2.13
CA ALA A 113 -8.32 3.72 2.99
C ALA A 113 -8.01 2.34 3.60
N VAL A 114 -9.04 1.65 4.11
CA VAL A 114 -8.85 0.31 4.67
C VAL A 114 -8.43 -0.70 3.61
N LEU A 115 -9.10 -0.73 2.46
CA LEU A 115 -8.73 -1.64 1.35
C LEU A 115 -7.31 -1.36 0.84
N SER A 116 -6.91 -0.09 0.75
CA SER A 116 -5.54 0.28 0.37
C SER A 116 -4.50 -0.21 1.39
N SER A 117 -4.85 -0.30 2.67
CA SER A 117 -3.94 -0.80 3.71
C SER A 117 -3.63 -2.30 3.61
N PHE A 118 -4.34 -3.04 2.76
CA PHE A 118 -4.07 -4.46 2.50
C PHE A 118 -2.89 -4.73 1.56
N TYR A 119 -2.19 -3.69 1.08
CA TYR A 119 -1.03 -3.87 0.19
C TYR A 119 0.01 -4.90 0.69
N PRO A 120 0.30 -5.06 2.01
CA PRO A 120 1.25 -6.07 2.46
C PRO A 120 0.76 -7.50 2.18
N VAL A 121 -0.56 -7.70 2.18
CA VAL A 121 -1.16 -9.00 1.87
C VAL A 121 -0.94 -9.35 0.41
N PHE A 122 -1.19 -8.40 -0.49
CA PHE A 122 -0.94 -8.58 -1.92
C PHE A 122 0.55 -8.78 -2.22
N THR A 123 1.43 -8.07 -1.51
CA THR A 123 2.89 -8.25 -1.64
C THR A 123 3.31 -9.67 -1.26
N VAL A 124 2.77 -10.22 -0.17
CA VAL A 124 3.05 -11.60 0.28
C VAL A 124 2.48 -12.62 -0.70
N LEU A 125 1.28 -12.40 -1.24
CA LEU A 125 0.68 -13.28 -2.24
C LEU A 125 1.51 -13.29 -3.53
N LEU A 126 1.98 -12.12 -4.00
CA LEU A 126 2.84 -12.02 -5.17
C LEU A 126 4.21 -12.69 -4.93
N ALA A 127 4.80 -12.52 -3.76
CA ALA A 127 6.04 -13.20 -3.40
C ALA A 127 5.86 -14.73 -3.41
N TRP A 128 4.74 -15.23 -2.92
CA TRP A 128 4.41 -16.64 -2.98
C TRP A 128 4.20 -17.15 -4.41
N LEU A 129 3.42 -16.42 -5.23
CA LEU A 129 3.07 -16.84 -6.59
C LEU A 129 4.26 -16.70 -7.56
N VAL A 130 4.98 -15.58 -7.52
CA VAL A 130 6.02 -15.23 -8.49
C VAL A 130 7.40 -15.74 -8.04
N LEU A 131 7.76 -15.47 -6.78
CA LEU A 131 9.06 -15.86 -6.22
C LEU A 131 9.06 -17.28 -5.64
N LYS A 132 7.87 -17.93 -5.56
CA LYS A 132 7.66 -19.26 -4.98
C LYS A 132 8.18 -19.37 -3.54
N GLU A 133 8.14 -18.26 -2.80
CA GLU A 133 8.51 -18.23 -1.38
C GLU A 133 7.55 -19.08 -0.55
N ARG A 134 8.09 -19.80 0.45
CA ARG A 134 7.25 -20.55 1.37
C ARG A 134 6.59 -19.61 2.37
N LEU A 135 5.27 -19.61 2.41
CA LEU A 135 4.53 -18.86 3.41
C LEU A 135 4.56 -19.59 4.75
N SER A 136 4.87 -18.88 5.81
CA SER A 136 4.68 -19.42 7.17
C SER A 136 3.18 -19.54 7.50
N ARG A 137 2.86 -20.40 8.44
CA ARG A 137 1.47 -20.57 8.92
C ARG A 137 0.87 -19.24 9.37
N ARG A 138 1.65 -18.37 10.02
CA ARG A 138 1.21 -17.05 10.47
C ARG A 138 0.85 -16.13 9.30
N ARG A 139 1.66 -16.09 8.24
CA ARG A 139 1.35 -15.29 7.04
C ARG A 139 0.12 -15.83 6.33
N LEU A 140 -0.01 -17.15 6.25
CA LEU A 140 -1.18 -17.79 5.64
C LEU A 140 -2.48 -17.48 6.42
N THR A 141 -2.46 -17.53 7.75
CA THR A 141 -3.61 -17.10 8.57
C THR A 141 -3.92 -15.61 8.39
N GLY A 142 -2.89 -14.76 8.32
CA GLY A 142 -3.08 -13.34 8.06
C GLY A 142 -3.72 -13.07 6.70
N VAL A 143 -3.31 -13.78 5.64
CA VAL A 143 -3.94 -13.71 4.31
C VAL A 143 -5.41 -14.13 4.38
N GLY A 144 -5.71 -15.26 5.03
CA GLY A 144 -7.09 -15.74 5.20
C GLY A 144 -7.99 -14.75 5.94
N LEU A 145 -7.48 -14.16 7.04
CA LEU A 145 -8.19 -13.11 7.78
C LEU A 145 -8.40 -11.85 6.95
N SER A 146 -7.45 -11.50 6.07
CA SER A 146 -7.60 -10.35 5.17
C SER A 146 -8.74 -10.55 4.20
N LEU A 147 -8.84 -11.73 3.59
CA LEU A 147 -9.93 -12.04 2.66
C LEU A 147 -11.29 -12.00 3.36
N LEU A 148 -11.37 -12.52 4.59
CA LEU A 148 -12.57 -12.43 5.41
C LEU A 148 -12.93 -10.99 5.75
N ALA A 149 -11.93 -10.19 6.14
CA ALA A 149 -12.12 -8.76 6.43
C ALA A 149 -12.65 -7.99 5.21
N MET A 150 -12.07 -8.25 4.02
CA MET A 150 -12.53 -7.64 2.77
C MET A 150 -13.98 -8.01 2.46
N ALA A 151 -14.36 -9.29 2.64
CA ALA A 151 -15.73 -9.73 2.45
C ALA A 151 -16.71 -9.05 3.41
N LEU A 152 -16.35 -8.91 4.70
CA LEU A 152 -17.19 -8.23 5.70
C LEU A 152 -17.35 -6.73 5.41
N ILE A 153 -16.31 -6.07 4.90
CA ILE A 153 -16.38 -4.67 4.50
C ILE A 153 -17.26 -4.49 3.27
N ALA A 154 -17.20 -5.42 2.32
CA ALA A 154 -18.00 -5.37 1.10
C ALA A 154 -19.50 -5.65 1.34
N LEU A 155 -19.83 -6.39 2.39
CA LEU A 155 -21.22 -6.73 2.75
C LEU A 155 -21.92 -5.66 3.58
N GLY A 156 -21.25 -4.61 3.99
CA GLY A 156 -21.80 -3.51 4.80
C GLY A 156 -21.75 -2.17 4.12
#